data_5085ac7cbaf1c23a095b89ff6d312ec0
#
_entry.id   5085ac7cbaf1c23a095b89ff6d312ec0
#
_cell.length_a   1.000
_cell.length_b   1.000
_cell.length_c   1.000
_cell.angle_alpha   90.00
_cell.angle_beta   90.00
_cell.angle_gamma   90.00
#
_symmetry.space_group_name_H-M   'P 1'
#
loop_
_entity.id
_entity.type
_entity.pdbx_description
1 polymer ?
#
loop_
_entity_poly.entity_id
_entity_poly.type
_entity_poly.pdbx_seq_one_letter_code
_entity_poly.pdbx_strand_id
1 'polypeptide(L)'
;MHEKALATSRKSPASSHDHAHQHSHEHGHEEHVHDEYCGHEHHAHHEQHDHHDHVHSADGSCCGHDHSHGSRHIYIYSPSGAVRDKAAFKRGIKQLEALGHEVEVDADALTSSQRFAGDDATRLAAIHRAAASGADMALISRGGYGLTRILPGIKYKTVAKAIANGTKFVGLSDFTAFQLAMLAQTGATTWAGPALNADFGVDAKKTGEPVDDIMLDCFEDLLSDQGEGAGWLMHKI
;
A
#
# COMPACT_ATOMS: atom_id res chain seq x y z
N MET A 1 6.51 -18.34 65.31
CA MET A 1 6.93 -16.97 65.71
C MET A 1 6.54 -16.03 64.60
N HIS A 2 5.70 -15.08 64.97
CA HIS A 2 5.12 -14.07 64.05
C HIS A 2 6.16 -12.97 63.81
N GLU A 3 6.19 -12.45 62.58
CA GLU A 3 6.51 -11.05 62.40
C GLU A 3 5.79 -10.48 61.18
N LYS A 4 4.90 -9.50 61.44
CA LYS A 4 4.16 -8.66 60.50
C LYS A 4 5.04 -7.47 60.14
N ALA A 5 5.19 -7.16 58.87
CA ALA A 5 5.73 -5.90 58.42
C ALA A 5 4.61 -5.05 57.76
N LEU A 6 4.46 -3.82 58.25
CA LEU A 6 3.45 -2.83 57.91
C LEU A 6 3.70 -2.20 56.55
N ALA A 7 2.62 -1.99 55.82
CA ALA A 7 2.58 -1.11 54.65
C ALA A 7 2.45 0.35 55.10
N THR A 8 3.32 1.22 54.61
CA THR A 8 3.16 2.69 54.73
C THR A 8 2.84 3.28 53.38
N SER A 9 1.60 3.76 53.29
CA SER A 9 1.08 4.60 52.19
C SER A 9 1.72 5.98 52.25
N ARG A 10 2.34 6.43 51.13
CA ARG A 10 2.69 7.85 50.96
C ARG A 10 1.81 8.43 49.84
N LYS A 11 0.95 9.36 50.25
CA LYS A 11 0.22 10.30 49.37
C LYS A 11 1.21 11.36 48.85
N SER A 12 1.21 11.62 47.57
CA SER A 12 1.82 12.82 46.99
C SER A 12 0.73 13.85 46.65
N PRO A 13 1.01 15.16 46.79
CA PRO A 13 0.01 16.19 46.57
C PRO A 13 -0.12 16.58 45.09
N ALA A 14 -1.34 16.97 44.72
CA ALA A 14 -1.69 17.54 43.44
C ALA A 14 -1.09 18.94 43.29
N SER A 15 -0.48 19.21 42.16
CA SER A 15 -0.08 20.53 41.68
C SER A 15 -0.90 20.90 40.45
N SER A 16 -1.82 21.87 40.65
CA SER A 16 -2.56 22.53 39.58
C SER A 16 -1.69 23.64 38.99
N HIS A 17 -1.47 23.62 37.69
CA HIS A 17 -1.04 24.78 36.93
C HIS A 17 -1.96 24.96 35.72
N ASP A 18 -2.91 25.90 35.89
CA ASP A 18 -3.62 26.56 34.79
C ASP A 18 -2.66 27.50 34.07
N HIS A 19 -2.44 27.28 32.78
CA HIS A 19 -1.94 28.30 31.87
C HIS A 19 -2.88 28.42 30.68
N ALA A 20 -3.77 29.39 30.75
CA ALA A 20 -4.51 29.89 29.60
C ALA A 20 -3.58 30.80 28.79
N HIS A 21 -3.25 30.37 27.55
CA HIS A 21 -2.69 31.24 26.51
C HIS A 21 -3.77 31.57 25.51
N GLN A 22 -4.30 32.80 25.61
CA GLN A 22 -5.06 33.43 24.55
C GLN A 22 -4.07 33.97 23.49
N HIS A 23 -4.12 33.45 22.27
CA HIS A 23 -3.54 34.07 21.10
C HIS A 23 -4.65 34.67 20.25
N SER A 24 -4.75 36.01 20.31
CA SER A 24 -5.51 36.78 19.32
C SER A 24 -4.65 37.01 18.10
N HIS A 25 -5.08 36.49 16.92
CA HIS A 25 -4.51 36.85 15.63
C HIS A 25 -5.35 37.94 15.00
N GLU A 26 -4.83 39.14 14.95
CA GLU A 26 -5.33 40.21 14.10
C GLU A 26 -4.84 39.94 12.66
N HIS A 27 -5.79 39.77 11.73
CA HIS A 27 -5.49 39.75 10.30
C HIS A 27 -5.57 41.17 9.78
N GLY A 28 -4.43 41.78 9.51
CA GLY A 28 -4.32 43.00 8.74
C GLY A 28 -4.53 42.69 7.25
N HIS A 29 -5.57 43.27 6.66
CA HIS A 29 -5.76 43.29 5.21
C HIS A 29 -4.90 44.43 4.63
N GLU A 30 -3.85 44.09 3.90
CA GLU A 30 -3.15 45.03 3.04
C GLU A 30 -3.81 45.00 1.64
N GLU A 31 -4.36 46.15 1.25
CA GLU A 31 -4.87 46.37 -0.11
C GLU A 31 -3.68 46.50 -1.07
N HIS A 32 -3.61 45.56 -2.03
CA HIS A 32 -2.68 45.66 -3.16
C HIS A 32 -3.26 46.56 -4.25
N VAL A 33 -2.63 47.72 -4.44
CA VAL A 33 -2.87 48.61 -5.57
C VAL A 33 -2.17 48.02 -6.81
N HIS A 34 -2.93 47.75 -7.86
CA HIS A 34 -2.38 47.34 -9.14
C HIS A 34 -1.93 48.58 -9.92
N ASP A 35 -0.60 48.69 -10.11
CA ASP A 35 -0.07 49.63 -11.09
C ASP A 35 -0.13 49.01 -12.50
N GLU A 36 -0.80 49.74 -13.40
CA GLU A 36 -0.75 49.54 -14.83
C GLU A 36 0.63 49.91 -15.37
N TYR A 37 1.48 48.95 -15.66
CA TYR A 37 2.50 49.06 -16.73
C TYR A 37 3.47 47.87 -16.67
N CYS A 38 3.12 46.77 -17.37
CA CYS A 38 4.11 45.82 -17.87
C CYS A 38 3.59 45.23 -19.19
N GLY A 39 4.10 45.79 -20.29
CA GLY A 39 3.93 45.19 -21.61
C GLY A 39 4.78 43.95 -21.73
N HIS A 40 4.15 42.81 -21.94
CA HIS A 40 4.81 41.59 -22.42
C HIS A 40 4.40 41.34 -23.87
N GLU A 41 5.42 41.34 -24.74
CA GLU A 41 5.27 40.95 -26.14
C GLU A 41 4.85 39.47 -26.21
N HIS A 42 3.73 39.23 -26.89
CA HIS A 42 3.22 37.87 -27.19
C HIS A 42 4.07 37.23 -28.27
N HIS A 43 4.97 36.33 -27.90
CA HIS A 43 5.48 35.34 -28.83
C HIS A 43 4.44 34.24 -28.99
N ALA A 44 3.77 34.24 -30.15
CA ALA A 44 2.88 33.18 -30.57
C ALA A 44 3.69 31.94 -30.91
N HIS A 45 3.80 30.98 -30.00
CA HIS A 45 4.12 29.61 -30.33
C HIS A 45 2.79 28.84 -30.47
N HIS A 46 2.37 28.63 -31.69
CA HIS A 46 1.35 27.67 -32.05
C HIS A 46 1.99 26.27 -31.94
N GLU A 47 1.86 25.64 -30.77
CA GLU A 47 1.94 24.19 -30.68
C GLU A 47 0.55 23.64 -30.91
N GLN A 48 0.39 22.88 -32.00
CA GLN A 48 -0.80 22.12 -32.27
C GLN A 48 -0.88 20.99 -31.24
N HIS A 49 -1.69 21.21 -30.20
CA HIS A 49 -2.16 20.09 -29.38
C HIS A 49 -3.28 19.41 -30.16
N ASP A 50 -2.99 18.20 -30.66
CA ASP A 50 -4.02 17.29 -31.14
C ASP A 50 -4.94 16.94 -29.97
N HIS A 51 -6.08 17.62 -29.89
CA HIS A 51 -7.16 17.22 -29.01
C HIS A 51 -7.75 15.94 -29.55
N HIS A 52 -7.41 14.81 -28.93
CA HIS A 52 -8.18 13.59 -29.13
C HIS A 52 -9.57 13.84 -28.51
N ASP A 53 -10.56 14.09 -29.36
CA ASP A 53 -11.97 14.12 -28.98
C ASP A 53 -12.36 12.71 -28.48
N HIS A 54 -12.48 12.56 -27.16
CA HIS A 54 -13.06 11.37 -26.57
C HIS A 54 -14.58 11.38 -26.81
N VAL A 55 -15.03 10.62 -27.77
CA VAL A 55 -16.45 10.40 -28.03
C VAL A 55 -17.00 9.44 -26.98
N HIS A 56 -17.71 9.96 -25.99
CA HIS A 56 -18.46 9.13 -25.05
C HIS A 56 -19.70 8.58 -25.76
N SER A 57 -19.79 7.27 -25.91
CA SER A 57 -21.01 6.63 -26.38
C SER A 57 -22.12 6.78 -25.35
N ALA A 58 -23.36 7.03 -25.83
CA ALA A 58 -24.51 7.31 -24.97
C ALA A 58 -25.01 6.13 -24.11
N ASP A 59 -24.35 4.97 -24.21
CA ASP A 59 -24.67 3.73 -23.51
C ASP A 59 -23.84 3.52 -22.22
N GLY A 60 -22.96 4.47 -21.86
CA GLY A 60 -22.14 4.37 -20.65
C GLY A 60 -21.01 3.34 -20.75
N SER A 61 -20.77 2.77 -21.91
CA SER A 61 -19.61 1.91 -22.14
C SER A 61 -18.38 2.82 -22.28
N CYS A 62 -17.48 2.81 -21.28
CA CYS A 62 -16.15 3.37 -21.42
C CYS A 62 -15.48 2.69 -22.61
N CYS A 63 -14.91 3.51 -23.50
CA CYS A 63 -14.05 3.00 -24.56
C CYS A 63 -13.06 2.03 -23.92
N GLY A 64 -13.24 0.73 -24.27
CA GLY A 64 -12.36 -0.32 -23.79
C GLY A 64 -10.94 0.01 -24.24
N HIS A 65 -10.16 0.56 -23.33
CA HIS A 65 -8.73 0.51 -23.50
C HIS A 65 -8.38 -0.96 -23.48
N ASP A 66 -7.94 -1.45 -24.63
CA ASP A 66 -7.37 -2.78 -24.76
C ASP A 66 -6.05 -2.75 -23.99
N HIS A 67 -6.16 -2.92 -22.66
CA HIS A 67 -5.03 -2.98 -21.73
C HIS A 67 -4.33 -4.33 -21.93
N SER A 68 -3.74 -4.54 -23.10
CA SER A 68 -2.79 -5.62 -23.30
C SER A 68 -1.50 -5.28 -22.54
N HIS A 69 -1.63 -5.11 -21.23
CA HIS A 69 -0.46 -5.04 -20.36
C HIS A 69 0.25 -6.38 -20.48
N GLY A 70 1.53 -6.35 -20.87
CA GLY A 70 2.30 -7.57 -21.04
C GLY A 70 2.29 -8.40 -19.75
N SER A 71 2.31 -9.73 -19.87
CA SER A 71 2.38 -10.64 -18.71
C SER A 71 3.48 -10.20 -17.75
N ARG A 72 3.17 -10.15 -16.46
CA ARG A 72 4.10 -9.80 -15.38
C ARG A 72 4.29 -10.99 -14.46
N HIS A 73 5.48 -11.14 -13.92
CA HIS A 73 5.79 -12.16 -12.92
C HIS A 73 5.46 -11.63 -11.52
N ILE A 74 4.51 -12.27 -10.83
CA ILE A 74 4.04 -11.90 -9.48
C ILE A 74 4.40 -13.00 -8.50
N TYR A 75 5.22 -12.67 -7.50
CA TYR A 75 5.64 -13.57 -6.44
C TYR A 75 4.74 -13.39 -5.19
N ILE A 76 4.01 -14.44 -4.80
CA ILE A 76 3.11 -14.42 -3.64
C ILE A 76 3.80 -14.98 -2.41
N TYR A 77 3.87 -14.22 -1.32
CA TYR A 77 4.50 -14.66 -0.08
C TYR A 77 3.70 -14.21 1.17
N SER A 78 4.00 -14.81 2.31
CA SER A 78 3.25 -14.59 3.55
C SER A 78 4.18 -14.14 4.70
N PRO A 79 4.47 -12.84 4.85
CA PRO A 79 5.40 -12.38 5.89
C PRO A 79 4.74 -12.15 7.25
N SER A 80 3.41 -12.18 7.34
CA SER A 80 2.63 -11.78 8.51
C SER A 80 1.76 -12.91 9.05
N GLY A 81 0.44 -12.80 8.87
CA GLY A 81 -0.55 -13.75 9.37
C GLY A 81 -0.68 -15.00 8.53
N ALA A 82 -1.02 -16.13 9.16
CA ALA A 82 -1.31 -17.37 8.46
C ALA A 82 -2.51 -17.23 7.52
N VAL A 83 -2.42 -17.82 6.35
CA VAL A 83 -3.53 -17.93 5.39
C VAL A 83 -4.54 -18.93 5.94
N ARG A 84 -5.66 -18.45 6.48
CA ARG A 84 -6.73 -19.30 7.02
C ARG A 84 -7.74 -19.67 5.94
N ASP A 85 -8.13 -18.73 5.09
CA ASP A 85 -8.98 -18.98 3.94
C ASP A 85 -8.14 -19.37 2.71
N LYS A 86 -7.89 -20.67 2.59
CA LYS A 86 -7.17 -21.24 1.45
C LYS A 86 -8.00 -21.19 0.15
N ALA A 87 -9.31 -21.05 0.27
CA ALA A 87 -10.16 -20.91 -0.92
C ALA A 87 -10.00 -19.49 -1.50
N ALA A 88 -10.00 -18.45 -0.66
CA ALA A 88 -9.68 -17.09 -1.09
C ALA A 88 -8.28 -17.01 -1.71
N PHE A 89 -7.28 -17.64 -1.08
CA PHE A 89 -5.92 -17.70 -1.62
C PHE A 89 -5.88 -18.27 -3.05
N LYS A 90 -6.57 -19.40 -3.27
CA LYS A 90 -6.65 -20.02 -4.60
C LYS A 90 -7.44 -19.17 -5.60
N ARG A 91 -8.50 -18.48 -5.16
CA ARG A 91 -9.25 -17.56 -6.04
C ARG A 91 -8.39 -16.39 -6.45
N GLY A 92 -7.65 -15.79 -5.52
CA GLY A 92 -6.76 -14.68 -5.81
C GLY A 92 -5.68 -15.03 -6.84
N ILE A 93 -5.04 -16.20 -6.72
CA ILE A 93 -4.10 -16.70 -7.73
C ILE A 93 -4.78 -16.79 -9.11
N LYS A 94 -5.94 -17.45 -9.18
CA LYS A 94 -6.69 -17.60 -10.44
C LYS A 94 -7.12 -16.26 -11.03
N GLN A 95 -7.41 -15.28 -10.21
CA GLN A 95 -7.74 -13.94 -10.67
C GLN A 95 -6.53 -13.27 -11.34
N LEU A 96 -5.35 -13.33 -10.70
CA LEU A 96 -4.11 -12.80 -11.29
C LEU A 96 -3.72 -13.53 -12.57
N GLU A 97 -3.85 -14.86 -12.60
CA GLU A 97 -3.62 -15.65 -13.82
C GLU A 97 -4.63 -15.30 -14.94
N ALA A 98 -5.90 -15.02 -14.58
CA ALA A 98 -6.92 -14.60 -15.52
C ALA A 98 -6.67 -13.20 -16.11
N LEU A 99 -5.96 -12.33 -15.36
CA LEU A 99 -5.47 -11.04 -15.85
C LEU A 99 -4.23 -11.18 -16.78
N GLY A 100 -3.72 -12.40 -16.96
CA GLY A 100 -2.62 -12.70 -17.86
C GLY A 100 -1.24 -12.71 -17.21
N HIS A 101 -1.16 -12.67 -15.88
CA HIS A 101 0.12 -12.68 -15.17
C HIS A 101 0.63 -14.08 -14.88
N GLU A 102 1.95 -14.22 -14.75
CA GLU A 102 2.60 -15.41 -14.22
C GLU A 102 2.66 -15.31 -12.69
N VAL A 103 2.10 -16.31 -11.98
CA VAL A 103 2.05 -16.29 -10.52
C VAL A 103 2.93 -17.37 -9.92
N GLU A 104 3.98 -16.95 -9.23
CA GLU A 104 4.83 -17.82 -8.42
C GLU A 104 4.42 -17.75 -6.96
N VAL A 105 4.27 -18.89 -6.30
CA VAL A 105 3.90 -18.98 -4.90
C VAL A 105 5.09 -19.42 -4.06
N ASP A 106 5.44 -18.65 -3.05
CA ASP A 106 6.47 -18.99 -2.09
C ASP A 106 6.20 -20.36 -1.44
N ALA A 107 7.23 -21.19 -1.31
CA ALA A 107 7.13 -22.55 -0.78
C ALA A 107 6.48 -22.60 0.61
N ASP A 108 6.66 -21.57 1.42
CA ASP A 108 6.14 -21.47 2.79
C ASP A 108 4.87 -20.59 2.89
N ALA A 109 4.29 -20.12 1.77
CA ALA A 109 3.17 -19.18 1.79
C ALA A 109 1.95 -19.66 2.59
N LEU A 110 1.74 -20.98 2.68
CA LEU A 110 0.61 -21.59 3.40
C LEU A 110 1.02 -22.22 4.74
N THR A 111 2.26 -21.99 5.18
CA THR A 111 2.74 -22.45 6.49
C THR A 111 1.99 -21.72 7.61
N SER A 112 1.79 -22.40 8.73
CA SER A 112 1.06 -21.84 9.87
C SER A 112 1.72 -22.25 11.19
N SER A 113 2.00 -21.25 12.01
CA SER A 113 2.43 -21.43 13.41
C SER A 113 1.62 -20.46 14.27
N GLN A 114 0.69 -20.98 15.07
CA GLN A 114 -0.27 -20.19 15.83
C GLN A 114 -1.09 -19.25 14.91
N ARG A 115 -0.86 -17.91 15.01
CA ARG A 115 -1.50 -16.89 14.17
C ARG A 115 -0.66 -16.47 12.96
N PHE A 116 0.59 -16.89 12.91
CA PHE A 116 1.57 -16.43 11.93
C PHE A 116 1.73 -17.42 10.76
N ALA A 117 2.22 -16.94 9.65
CA ALA A 117 2.57 -17.75 8.49
C ALA A 117 3.93 -18.44 8.67
N GLY A 118 4.00 -19.33 9.65
CA GLY A 118 5.24 -19.94 10.10
C GLY A 118 5.88 -19.23 11.29
N ASP A 119 7.05 -19.70 11.72
CA ASP A 119 7.86 -19.03 12.72
C ASP A 119 8.54 -17.76 12.17
N ASP A 120 9.31 -17.09 13.02
CA ASP A 120 9.99 -15.85 12.63
C ASP A 120 11.02 -16.09 11.53
N ALA A 121 11.73 -17.23 11.58
CA ALA A 121 12.74 -17.58 10.57
C ALA A 121 12.11 -17.88 9.21
N THR A 122 11.01 -18.60 9.18
CA THR A 122 10.23 -18.93 7.97
C THR A 122 9.73 -17.65 7.28
N ARG A 123 9.12 -16.74 8.04
CA ARG A 123 8.58 -15.47 7.51
C ARG A 123 9.68 -14.53 7.01
N LEU A 124 10.80 -14.48 7.75
CA LEU A 124 11.97 -13.71 7.34
C LEU A 124 12.59 -14.27 6.05
N ALA A 125 12.71 -15.60 5.96
CA ALA A 125 13.20 -16.26 4.75
C ALA A 125 12.31 -16.00 3.54
N ALA A 126 10.97 -15.96 3.73
CA ALA A 126 10.01 -15.62 2.66
C ALA A 126 10.25 -14.22 2.09
N ILE A 127 10.52 -13.21 2.93
CA ILE A 127 10.89 -11.86 2.45
C ILE A 127 12.18 -11.91 1.62
N HIS A 128 13.17 -12.69 2.04
CA HIS A 128 14.42 -12.78 1.31
C HIS A 128 14.30 -13.55 0.00
N ARG A 129 13.43 -14.58 -0.06
CA ARG A 129 13.10 -15.28 -1.31
C ARG A 129 12.37 -14.37 -2.28
N ALA A 130 11.39 -13.60 -1.79
CA ALA A 130 10.71 -12.57 -2.59
C ALA A 130 11.71 -11.57 -3.20
N ALA A 131 12.70 -11.12 -2.42
CA ALA A 131 13.76 -10.24 -2.95
C ALA A 131 14.73 -10.93 -3.93
N ALA A 132 14.79 -12.25 -3.93
CA ALA A 132 15.66 -13.03 -4.81
C ALA A 132 14.93 -13.60 -6.04
N SER A 133 13.60 -13.54 -6.08
CA SER A 133 12.78 -14.13 -7.14
C SER A 133 12.99 -13.50 -8.52
N GLY A 134 13.36 -12.21 -8.55
CA GLY A 134 13.42 -11.43 -9.79
C GLY A 134 12.04 -11.08 -10.37
N ALA A 135 10.97 -11.26 -9.57
CA ALA A 135 9.61 -10.93 -9.98
C ALA A 135 9.42 -9.42 -10.16
N ASP A 136 8.51 -9.04 -11.05
CA ASP A 136 8.08 -7.64 -11.22
C ASP A 136 7.40 -7.12 -9.96
N MET A 137 6.66 -8.01 -9.26
CA MET A 137 5.97 -7.68 -8.02
C MET A 137 6.09 -8.79 -6.97
N ALA A 138 6.38 -8.40 -5.74
CA ALA A 138 6.28 -9.24 -4.55
C ALA A 138 5.03 -8.83 -3.75
N LEU A 139 3.94 -9.60 -3.89
CA LEU A 139 2.63 -9.32 -3.33
C LEU A 139 2.39 -10.18 -2.07
N ILE A 140 2.01 -9.56 -0.97
CA ILE A 140 1.68 -10.32 0.24
C ILE A 140 0.36 -11.11 0.08
N SER A 141 0.31 -12.29 0.68
CA SER A 141 -0.94 -13.06 0.73
C SER A 141 -2.01 -12.37 1.58
N ARG A 142 -1.61 -11.81 2.72
CA ARG A 142 -2.43 -11.05 3.65
C ARG A 142 -1.60 -10.30 4.68
N GLY A 143 -2.21 -9.30 5.31
CA GLY A 143 -1.70 -8.69 6.53
C GLY A 143 -1.81 -9.58 7.76
N GLY A 144 -1.89 -8.99 8.93
CA GLY A 144 -2.03 -9.70 10.21
C GLY A 144 -1.17 -9.09 11.29
N TYR A 145 -0.25 -9.90 11.85
CA TYR A 145 0.63 -9.48 12.94
C TYR A 145 2.02 -10.09 12.79
N GLY A 146 3.01 -9.44 13.42
CA GLY A 146 4.30 -10.04 13.70
C GLY A 146 5.44 -9.60 12.81
N LEU A 147 5.21 -8.71 11.86
CA LEU A 147 6.31 -8.14 11.08
C LEU A 147 7.30 -7.38 11.96
N THR A 148 6.83 -6.64 12.96
CA THR A 148 7.70 -5.92 13.90
C THR A 148 8.72 -6.82 14.61
N ARG A 149 8.40 -8.10 14.82
CA ARG A 149 9.31 -9.08 15.45
C ARG A 149 10.50 -9.45 14.57
N ILE A 150 10.31 -9.45 13.25
CA ILE A 150 11.31 -9.92 12.29
C ILE A 150 12.06 -8.76 11.60
N LEU A 151 11.67 -7.51 11.84
CA LEU A 151 12.36 -6.34 11.26
C LEU A 151 13.87 -6.35 11.50
N PRO A 152 14.40 -6.69 12.70
CA PRO A 152 15.85 -6.71 12.93
C PRO A 152 16.61 -7.72 12.07
N GLY A 153 15.95 -8.77 11.59
CA GLY A 153 16.55 -9.83 10.77
C GLY A 153 16.50 -9.55 9.25
N ILE A 154 15.81 -8.51 8.82
CA ILE A 154 15.68 -8.20 7.40
C ILE A 154 17.01 -7.73 6.82
N LYS A 155 17.42 -8.31 5.70
CA LYS A 155 18.58 -7.88 4.92
C LYS A 155 18.18 -6.68 4.04
N TYR A 156 17.98 -5.52 4.66
CA TYR A 156 17.46 -4.31 4.02
C TYR A 156 18.17 -3.94 2.72
N LYS A 157 19.49 -4.01 2.68
CA LYS A 157 20.27 -3.73 1.46
C LYS A 157 19.96 -4.70 0.32
N THR A 158 19.69 -5.98 0.63
CA THR A 158 19.31 -6.99 -0.38
C THR A 158 17.93 -6.70 -0.96
N VAL A 159 16.98 -6.36 -0.10
CA VAL A 159 15.63 -5.97 -0.52
C VAL A 159 15.66 -4.68 -1.33
N ALA A 160 16.40 -3.66 -0.86
CA ALA A 160 16.56 -2.40 -1.59
C ALA A 160 17.19 -2.60 -2.99
N LYS A 161 18.12 -3.56 -3.12
CA LYS A 161 18.69 -3.92 -4.43
C LYS A 161 17.63 -4.54 -5.35
N ALA A 162 16.75 -5.41 -4.83
CA ALA A 162 15.64 -5.96 -5.62
C ALA A 162 14.69 -4.86 -6.09
N ILE A 163 14.36 -3.92 -5.21
CA ILE A 163 13.53 -2.73 -5.55
C ILE A 163 14.21 -1.90 -6.65
N ALA A 164 15.50 -1.62 -6.49
CA ALA A 164 16.26 -0.85 -7.50
C ALA A 164 16.35 -1.59 -8.85
N ASN A 165 16.22 -2.92 -8.87
CA ASN A 165 16.16 -3.74 -10.06
C ASN A 165 14.73 -3.86 -10.65
N GLY A 166 13.72 -3.19 -10.05
CA GLY A 166 12.35 -3.12 -10.56
C GLY A 166 11.32 -3.90 -9.77
N THR A 167 11.68 -4.75 -8.80
CA THR A 167 10.70 -5.49 -8.01
C THR A 167 9.88 -4.56 -7.12
N LYS A 168 8.56 -4.52 -7.30
CA LYS A 168 7.62 -3.76 -6.47
C LYS A 168 7.16 -4.60 -5.28
N PHE A 169 7.49 -4.18 -4.05
CA PHE A 169 6.97 -4.81 -2.83
C PHE A 169 5.65 -4.16 -2.44
N VAL A 170 4.57 -4.96 -2.50
CA VAL A 170 3.20 -4.46 -2.35
C VAL A 170 2.48 -5.14 -1.19
N GLY A 171 1.74 -4.34 -0.42
CA GLY A 171 0.90 -4.86 0.66
C GLY A 171 0.36 -3.77 1.57
N LEU A 172 -0.42 -4.19 2.56
CA LEU A 172 -1.15 -3.31 3.47
C LEU A 172 -1.17 -3.84 4.91
N SER A 173 -1.76 -3.08 5.83
CA SER A 173 -1.99 -3.48 7.23
C SER A 173 -0.67 -3.66 8.01
N ASP A 174 -0.40 -4.85 8.57
CA ASP A 174 0.85 -5.16 9.28
C ASP A 174 2.10 -4.94 8.39
N PHE A 175 1.93 -5.05 7.08
CA PHE A 175 3.00 -4.80 6.11
C PHE A 175 3.54 -3.36 6.15
N THR A 176 2.78 -2.42 6.65
CA THR A 176 3.22 -1.03 6.87
C THR A 176 4.48 -0.95 7.75
N ALA A 177 4.64 -1.88 8.71
CA ALA A 177 5.85 -1.94 9.52
C ALA A 177 7.10 -2.22 8.67
N PHE A 178 6.99 -3.12 7.67
CA PHE A 178 8.06 -3.37 6.71
C PHE A 178 8.30 -2.16 5.80
N GLN A 179 7.26 -1.54 5.30
CA GLN A 179 7.33 -0.38 4.40
C GLN A 179 8.08 0.78 5.05
N LEU A 180 7.68 1.14 6.28
CA LEU A 180 8.35 2.19 7.05
C LEU A 180 9.80 1.84 7.40
N ALA A 181 10.08 0.59 7.73
CA ALA A 181 11.43 0.14 8.00
C ALA A 181 12.32 0.19 6.75
N MET A 182 11.81 -0.22 5.58
CA MET A 182 12.52 -0.09 4.30
C MET A 182 12.86 1.36 3.98
N LEU A 183 11.88 2.25 4.09
CA LEU A 183 12.08 3.68 3.86
C LEU A 183 13.12 4.25 4.83
N ALA A 184 13.01 3.96 6.13
CA ALA A 184 13.91 4.48 7.15
C ALA A 184 15.35 3.97 7.01
N GLN A 185 15.53 2.69 6.63
CA GLN A 185 16.84 2.04 6.56
C GLN A 185 17.57 2.25 5.23
N THR A 186 16.84 2.48 4.15
CA THR A 186 17.41 2.46 2.80
C THR A 186 16.96 3.59 1.89
N GLY A 187 15.91 4.32 2.26
CA GLY A 187 15.24 5.28 1.38
C GLY A 187 14.44 4.64 0.23
N ALA A 188 14.41 3.30 0.16
CA ALA A 188 13.68 2.60 -0.91
C ALA A 188 12.17 2.71 -0.74
N THR A 189 11.45 2.95 -1.83
CA THR A 189 9.99 3.04 -1.88
C THR A 189 9.39 1.64 -1.98
N THR A 190 8.32 1.42 -1.23
CA THR A 190 7.45 0.25 -1.31
C THR A 190 6.00 0.73 -1.43
N TRP A 191 5.09 -0.14 -1.85
CA TRP A 191 3.77 0.28 -2.26
C TRP A 191 2.69 -0.17 -1.28
N ALA A 192 1.88 0.78 -0.80
CA ALA A 192 0.65 0.47 -0.09
C ALA A 192 -0.39 0.06 -1.13
N GLY A 193 -0.82 -1.17 -1.10
CA GLY A 193 -1.69 -1.72 -2.13
C GLY A 193 -2.40 -2.98 -1.69
N PRO A 194 -3.00 -3.72 -2.61
CA PRO A 194 -3.82 -4.88 -2.30
C PRO A 194 -3.03 -5.99 -1.59
N ALA A 195 -3.78 -6.94 -1.06
CA ALA A 195 -3.29 -8.23 -0.59
C ALA A 195 -4.08 -9.35 -1.27
N LEU A 196 -3.41 -10.44 -1.65
CA LEU A 196 -3.99 -11.50 -2.46
C LEU A 196 -5.37 -11.98 -1.96
N ASN A 197 -5.47 -12.30 -0.67
CA ASN A 197 -6.68 -12.92 -0.12
C ASN A 197 -7.87 -11.97 0.01
N ALA A 198 -7.61 -10.72 0.39
CA ALA A 198 -8.66 -9.75 0.67
C ALA A 198 -9.22 -9.15 -0.61
N ASP A 199 -8.35 -8.84 -1.55
CA ASP A 199 -8.71 -8.00 -2.69
C ASP A 199 -8.92 -8.85 -3.96
N PHE A 200 -8.02 -9.78 -4.27
CA PHE A 200 -8.18 -10.69 -5.41
C PHE A 200 -8.95 -11.99 -5.07
N GLY A 201 -8.96 -12.38 -3.78
CA GLY A 201 -9.61 -13.62 -3.32
C GLY A 201 -11.10 -13.50 -3.03
N VAL A 202 -11.76 -12.43 -3.43
CA VAL A 202 -13.20 -12.17 -3.24
C VAL A 202 -14.04 -13.31 -3.80
N ASP A 203 -15.10 -13.69 -3.08
CA ASP A 203 -16.09 -14.67 -3.53
C ASP A 203 -17.37 -13.94 -3.94
N ALA A 204 -17.45 -13.51 -5.18
CA ALA A 204 -18.59 -12.77 -5.71
C ALA A 204 -19.94 -13.48 -5.51
N LYS A 205 -19.93 -14.81 -5.40
CA LYS A 205 -21.16 -15.58 -5.12
C LYS A 205 -21.65 -15.40 -3.67
N LYS A 206 -20.73 -15.07 -2.73
CA LYS A 206 -21.07 -14.86 -1.32
C LYS A 206 -21.26 -13.38 -1.00
N THR A 207 -20.44 -12.52 -1.58
CA THR A 207 -20.49 -11.07 -1.32
C THR A 207 -21.54 -10.38 -2.15
N GLY A 208 -21.89 -10.93 -3.31
CA GLY A 208 -22.71 -10.26 -4.33
C GLY A 208 -21.93 -9.23 -5.15
N GLU A 209 -20.67 -9.01 -4.83
CA GLU A 209 -19.82 -8.02 -5.47
C GLU A 209 -18.60 -8.68 -6.10
N PRO A 210 -18.20 -8.30 -7.33
CA PRO A 210 -16.96 -8.75 -7.97
C PRO A 210 -15.72 -8.17 -7.24
N VAL A 211 -14.56 -8.46 -7.78
CA VAL A 211 -13.33 -7.72 -7.42
C VAL A 211 -13.52 -6.26 -7.80
N ASP A 212 -13.03 -5.36 -6.97
CA ASP A 212 -13.18 -3.91 -7.16
C ASP A 212 -12.41 -3.43 -8.40
N ASP A 213 -13.11 -2.81 -9.34
CA ASP A 213 -12.56 -2.41 -10.62
C ASP A 213 -11.48 -1.31 -10.46
N ILE A 214 -11.70 -0.35 -9.57
CA ILE A 214 -10.74 0.73 -9.31
C ILE A 214 -9.44 0.15 -8.72
N MET A 215 -9.57 -0.84 -7.84
CA MET A 215 -8.40 -1.53 -7.29
C MET A 215 -7.62 -2.26 -8.39
N LEU A 216 -8.33 -2.91 -9.33
CA LEU A 216 -7.70 -3.58 -10.46
C LEU A 216 -6.97 -2.61 -11.38
N ASP A 217 -7.61 -1.51 -11.75
CA ASP A 217 -7.01 -0.48 -12.60
C ASP A 217 -5.75 0.11 -11.96
N CYS A 218 -5.83 0.51 -10.68
CA CYS A 218 -4.65 1.00 -9.94
C CYS A 218 -3.53 -0.04 -9.81
N PHE A 219 -3.88 -1.33 -9.74
CA PHE A 219 -2.92 -2.42 -9.67
C PHE A 219 -2.18 -2.61 -11.01
N GLU A 220 -2.91 -2.58 -12.12
CA GLU A 220 -2.35 -2.65 -13.47
C GLU A 220 -1.48 -1.43 -13.81
N ASP A 221 -1.93 -0.23 -13.44
CA ASP A 221 -1.15 1.00 -13.55
C ASP A 221 0.18 0.90 -12.79
N LEU A 222 0.14 0.37 -11.56
CA LEU A 222 1.35 0.14 -10.80
C LEU A 222 2.29 -0.86 -11.50
N LEU A 223 1.77 -1.92 -12.09
CA LEU A 223 2.57 -2.93 -12.81
C LEU A 223 3.20 -2.38 -14.09
N SER A 224 2.48 -1.48 -14.77
CA SER A 224 2.93 -0.88 -16.03
C SER A 224 3.78 0.38 -15.87
N ASP A 225 3.95 0.89 -14.65
CA ASP A 225 4.58 2.19 -14.34
C ASP A 225 3.83 3.39 -14.99
N GLN A 226 2.51 3.26 -15.19
CA GLN A 226 1.64 4.23 -15.84
C GLN A 226 0.57 4.75 -14.86
N GLY A 227 0.94 5.21 -13.68
CA GLY A 227 -0.05 5.69 -12.72
C GLY A 227 -0.56 7.09 -13.06
N GLU A 228 -1.79 7.19 -13.54
CA GLU A 228 -2.51 8.48 -13.70
C GLU A 228 -3.29 8.87 -12.43
N GLY A 229 -3.43 7.96 -11.49
CA GLY A 229 -4.23 8.12 -10.28
C GLY A 229 -5.72 7.87 -10.51
N ALA A 230 -6.43 7.52 -9.44
CA ALA A 230 -7.88 7.30 -9.45
C ALA A 230 -8.60 8.41 -8.71
N GLY A 231 -9.76 8.82 -9.22
CA GLY A 231 -10.65 9.79 -8.60
C GLY A 231 -11.96 9.14 -8.14
N TRP A 232 -12.46 9.56 -6.97
CA TRP A 232 -13.76 9.12 -6.47
C TRP A 232 -14.74 10.28 -6.39
N LEU A 233 -15.99 10.02 -6.77
CA LEU A 233 -17.09 10.92 -6.44
C LEU A 233 -17.45 10.71 -4.97
N MET A 234 -17.33 11.77 -4.16
CA MET A 234 -17.83 11.72 -2.79
C MET A 234 -19.36 11.55 -2.80
N HIS A 235 -19.85 10.53 -2.10
CA HIS A 235 -21.28 10.44 -1.82
C HIS A 235 -21.70 11.66 -0.99
N LYS A 236 -22.78 12.33 -1.43
CA LYS A 236 -23.41 13.36 -0.60
C LYS A 236 -23.99 12.65 0.63
N ILE A 237 -23.49 13.02 1.79
CA ILE A 237 -24.03 12.62 3.10
C ILE A 237 -25.36 13.32 3.32
#